data_0075fcb7377799ff5de858029f501d9c
#
_entry.id   0075fcb7377799ff5de858029f501d9c
#
_cell.length_a   1.000
_cell.length_b   1.000
_cell.length_c   1.000
_cell.angle_alpha   90.00
_cell.angle_beta   90.00
_cell.angle_gamma   90.00
#
_symmetry.space_group_name_H-M   'P 1'
#
loop_
_entity.id
_entity.type
_entity.pdbx_description
1 polymer ?
#
loop_
_entity_poly.entity_id
_entity_poly.type
_entity_poly.pdbx_seq_one_letter_code
_entity_poly.pdbx_strand_id
1 'polypeptide(L)'
;MNARALLLTLALAACHGTQAEAGILDTVRGWIGLGGKNKSAESKKTMPRILIGTFTGGTGASAQQALRKELLDSREFFVAGAEEKIDYTVEGSSIGGRVTGRLRDAKGKELFQRSYAAPGLDENLKALTDDVIYTITGRPGLATSRIVFVSDKSGRRQIYVCDAEGGEVHQVTHDKHGAVSPSLSPDSSMVAFTSYRSGFPIIRLLDLNVGWERGVTDTPGSSFGSAFSPDGTHLAAVMSFIGNPEIFVSDLSSNTAACVSDSIGAPSSPSWNPDGKHIVFSNDDGSGPKLYIVEVPQKEGDASRLFRWRTGYHFCTDPEWSPDGQSIAFTIRKGGEWTVAIKPYPNGSVRIVQASGAQHPSWSPNGHFITYVQHGELFVHDLRSGNRRSLLRGFGHITEPRWMR
;
A
#
# COMPACT_ATOMS: atom_id res chain seq x y z
N MET A 1 -49.45 13.07 -1.66
CA MET A 1 -49.86 12.06 -0.67
C MET A 1 -48.75 11.82 0.30
N ASN A 2 -48.94 12.04 1.60
CA ASN A 2 -47.90 11.92 2.63
C ASN A 2 -47.58 10.44 2.89
N ALA A 3 -46.30 10.11 3.13
CA ALA A 3 -45.81 8.76 3.42
C ALA A 3 -46.56 8.01 4.54
N ARG A 4 -47.20 8.74 5.47
CA ARG A 4 -48.08 8.18 6.52
C ARG A 4 -49.40 7.66 6.00
N ALA A 5 -49.96 8.22 4.94
CA ALA A 5 -51.21 7.74 4.35
C ALA A 5 -51.01 6.43 3.57
N LEU A 6 -49.82 6.25 2.98
CA LEU A 6 -49.48 5.03 2.27
C LEU A 6 -49.22 3.84 3.21
N LEU A 7 -48.67 4.09 4.40
CA LEU A 7 -48.48 3.06 5.44
C LEU A 7 -49.78 2.56 6.08
N LEU A 8 -50.79 3.42 6.24
CA LEU A 8 -52.10 3.00 6.77
C LEU A 8 -52.88 2.15 5.76
N THR A 9 -52.77 2.41 4.47
CA THR A 9 -53.45 1.65 3.41
C THR A 9 -52.84 0.25 3.25
N LEU A 10 -51.53 0.12 3.47
CA LEU A 10 -50.82 -1.18 3.45
C LEU A 10 -51.08 -2.05 4.68
N ALA A 11 -51.36 -1.44 5.85
CA ALA A 11 -51.66 -2.18 7.06
C ALA A 11 -53.08 -2.79 7.05
N LEU A 12 -54.02 -2.25 6.25
CA LEU A 12 -55.37 -2.77 6.08
C LEU A 12 -55.46 -3.90 5.01
N ALA A 13 -54.53 -3.97 4.08
CA ALA A 13 -54.49 -5.01 3.05
C ALA A 13 -53.90 -6.36 3.55
N ALA A 14 -53.16 -6.33 4.64
CA ALA A 14 -52.48 -7.51 5.20
C ALA A 14 -53.44 -8.51 5.91
N CYS A 15 -54.76 -8.25 5.93
CA CYS A 15 -55.72 -9.14 6.57
C CYS A 15 -56.54 -10.05 5.63
N HIS A 16 -56.30 -9.97 4.29
CA HIS A 16 -57.01 -10.84 3.31
C HIS A 16 -56.04 -11.40 2.30
N GLY A 17 -55.56 -12.59 2.56
CA GLY A 17 -54.49 -13.26 1.78
C GLY A 17 -54.95 -13.68 0.36
N THR A 18 -54.43 -13.00 -0.65
CA THR A 18 -54.49 -13.41 -2.06
C THR A 18 -53.11 -13.29 -2.70
N GLN A 19 -52.82 -14.15 -3.72
CA GLN A 19 -51.52 -14.25 -4.40
C GLN A 19 -50.99 -12.94 -5.02
N ALA A 20 -51.79 -11.89 -5.12
CA ALA A 20 -51.36 -10.60 -5.63
C ALA A 20 -50.49 -9.80 -4.62
N GLU A 21 -50.53 -10.16 -3.33
CA GLU A 21 -49.82 -9.43 -2.26
C GLU A 21 -48.32 -9.75 -2.16
N ALA A 22 -47.88 -10.94 -2.59
CA ALA A 22 -46.46 -11.35 -2.58
C ALA A 22 -45.62 -10.47 -3.52
N GLY A 23 -46.11 -10.13 -4.69
CA GLY A 23 -45.42 -9.29 -5.66
C GLY A 23 -45.26 -7.83 -5.22
N ILE A 24 -46.26 -7.30 -4.47
CA ILE A 24 -46.24 -5.92 -3.98
C ILE A 24 -45.25 -5.78 -2.79
N LEU A 25 -45.20 -6.79 -1.91
CA LEU A 25 -44.29 -6.82 -0.79
C LEU A 25 -42.82 -6.94 -1.24
N ASP A 26 -42.53 -7.73 -2.29
CA ASP A 26 -41.20 -7.82 -2.85
C ASP A 26 -40.77 -6.54 -3.58
N THR A 27 -41.68 -5.86 -4.25
CA THR A 27 -41.43 -4.56 -4.88
C THR A 27 -41.16 -3.47 -3.83
N VAL A 28 -41.91 -3.45 -2.72
CA VAL A 28 -41.71 -2.49 -1.63
C VAL A 28 -40.43 -2.79 -0.85
N ARG A 29 -40.08 -4.07 -0.64
CA ARG A 29 -38.80 -4.46 -0.04
C ARG A 29 -37.58 -4.04 -0.89
N GLY A 30 -37.69 -4.14 -2.22
CA GLY A 30 -36.68 -3.64 -3.15
C GLY A 30 -36.52 -2.10 -3.07
N TRP A 31 -37.62 -1.38 -2.88
CA TRP A 31 -37.63 0.08 -2.85
C TRP A 31 -37.10 0.69 -1.55
N ILE A 32 -37.34 0.05 -0.40
CA ILE A 32 -36.84 0.49 0.91
C ILE A 32 -35.53 -0.14 1.34
N GLY A 33 -34.85 -0.87 0.45
CA GLY A 33 -33.53 -1.46 0.71
C GLY A 33 -33.52 -2.60 1.74
N LEU A 34 -34.70 -3.13 2.15
CA LEU A 34 -34.81 -4.25 3.09
C LEU A 34 -34.77 -5.64 2.40
N GLY A 35 -34.59 -5.65 1.07
CA GLY A 35 -34.49 -6.85 0.24
C GLY A 35 -33.06 -7.16 -0.24
N GLY A 36 -32.05 -6.56 0.34
CA GLY A 36 -30.65 -6.90 0.05
C GLY A 36 -30.36 -8.33 0.50
N LYS A 37 -30.49 -9.29 -0.41
CA LYS A 37 -29.70 -10.52 -0.29
C LYS A 37 -28.26 -10.06 -0.22
N ASN A 38 -27.65 -10.14 0.95
CA ASN A 38 -26.22 -10.07 1.13
C ASN A 38 -25.55 -11.00 0.09
N LYS A 39 -25.17 -10.46 -1.06
CA LYS A 39 -24.15 -11.02 -1.92
C LYS A 39 -22.78 -10.66 -1.34
N SER A 40 -22.57 -10.97 -0.09
CA SER A 40 -21.25 -11.21 0.50
C SER A 40 -21.14 -12.69 0.83
N ALA A 41 -21.52 -13.55 -0.10
CA ALA A 41 -20.83 -14.80 -0.27
C ALA A 41 -19.61 -14.48 -1.16
N GLU A 42 -18.60 -13.77 -0.61
CA GLU A 42 -17.25 -14.21 -0.88
C GLU A 42 -17.27 -15.70 -0.54
N SER A 43 -17.33 -16.54 -1.57
CA SER A 43 -17.00 -17.96 -1.42
C SER A 43 -15.72 -17.93 -0.61
N LYS A 44 -15.66 -18.63 0.51
CA LYS A 44 -14.42 -18.94 1.20
C LYS A 44 -13.55 -19.59 0.14
N LYS A 45 -12.77 -18.80 -0.57
CA LYS A 45 -11.83 -19.28 -1.57
C LYS A 45 -10.85 -20.09 -0.71
N THR A 46 -11.01 -21.38 -0.71
CA THR A 46 -10.09 -22.29 -0.01
C THR A 46 -8.71 -21.95 -0.54
N MET A 47 -7.75 -21.70 0.34
CA MET A 47 -6.38 -21.40 -0.07
C MET A 47 -5.92 -22.48 -1.06
N PRO A 48 -5.31 -22.07 -2.20
CA PRO A 48 -4.82 -23.02 -3.18
C PRO A 48 -3.80 -23.96 -2.54
N ARG A 49 -3.82 -25.23 -2.94
CA ARG A 49 -2.89 -26.25 -2.44
C ARG A 49 -1.73 -26.40 -3.41
N ILE A 50 -0.51 -26.13 -2.92
CA ILE A 50 0.72 -26.22 -3.70
C ILE A 50 1.60 -27.36 -3.20
N LEU A 51 2.03 -28.23 -4.11
CA LEU A 51 3.06 -29.25 -3.85
C LEU A 51 4.41 -28.72 -4.29
N ILE A 52 5.41 -28.90 -3.43
CA ILE A 52 6.80 -28.65 -3.80
C ILE A 52 7.41 -29.99 -4.23
N GLY A 53 7.58 -30.13 -5.54
CA GLY A 53 8.20 -31.26 -6.17
C GLY A 53 9.72 -31.26 -5.98
N THR A 54 10.40 -32.10 -6.75
CA THR A 54 11.84 -32.29 -6.65
C THR A 54 12.60 -31.09 -7.21
N PHE A 55 13.59 -30.64 -6.45
CA PHE A 55 14.64 -29.74 -6.94
C PHE A 55 15.94 -30.54 -7.12
N THR A 56 16.43 -30.62 -8.36
CA THR A 56 17.67 -31.33 -8.70
C THR A 56 18.91 -30.44 -8.54
N GLY A 57 20.10 -31.06 -8.54
CA GLY A 57 21.39 -30.34 -8.45
C GLY A 57 22.00 -30.34 -7.07
N GLY A 58 23.21 -29.84 -6.95
CA GLY A 58 24.03 -29.94 -5.74
C GLY A 58 23.43 -29.25 -4.50
N THR A 59 22.60 -28.22 -4.68
CA THR A 59 21.88 -27.50 -3.63
C THR A 59 20.36 -27.70 -3.73
N GLY A 60 19.89 -28.71 -4.49
CA GLY A 60 18.47 -28.93 -4.77
C GLY A 60 17.64 -29.18 -3.50
N ALA A 61 18.13 -30.04 -2.59
CA ALA A 61 17.43 -30.33 -1.33
C ALA A 61 17.30 -29.09 -0.43
N SER A 62 18.35 -28.27 -0.33
CA SER A 62 18.32 -27.00 0.41
C SER A 62 17.37 -26.01 -0.23
N ALA A 63 17.35 -25.91 -1.57
CA ALA A 63 16.43 -25.07 -2.32
C ALA A 63 14.97 -25.46 -2.09
N GLN A 64 14.66 -26.77 -2.10
CA GLN A 64 13.32 -27.28 -1.83
C GLN A 64 12.84 -26.93 -0.42
N GLN A 65 13.71 -27.09 0.57
CA GLN A 65 13.39 -26.76 1.96
C GLN A 65 13.18 -25.25 2.17
N ALA A 66 14.05 -24.42 1.60
CA ALA A 66 13.95 -22.98 1.70
C ALA A 66 12.70 -22.46 0.97
N LEU A 67 12.41 -22.93 -0.24
CA LEU A 67 11.18 -22.59 -0.96
C LEU A 67 9.92 -22.97 -0.18
N ARG A 68 9.95 -24.12 0.51
CA ARG A 68 8.85 -24.53 1.38
C ARG A 68 8.60 -23.54 2.50
N LYS A 69 9.67 -23.05 3.12
CA LYS A 69 9.58 -22.02 4.16
C LYS A 69 8.98 -20.73 3.60
N GLU A 70 9.50 -20.22 2.50
CA GLU A 70 9.03 -18.98 1.86
C GLU A 70 7.53 -19.05 1.50
N LEU A 71 7.08 -20.17 0.89
CA LEU A 71 5.67 -20.35 0.52
C LEU A 71 4.75 -20.48 1.75
N LEU A 72 5.22 -21.10 2.84
CA LEU A 72 4.47 -21.15 4.10
C LEU A 72 4.38 -19.77 4.76
N ASP A 73 5.48 -19.03 4.79
CA ASP A 73 5.55 -17.70 5.39
C ASP A 73 4.70 -16.67 4.62
N SER A 74 4.52 -16.86 3.30
CA SER A 74 3.65 -16.03 2.47
C SER A 74 2.18 -16.06 2.88
N ARG A 75 1.72 -17.18 3.47
CA ARG A 75 0.32 -17.45 3.84
C ARG A 75 -0.68 -17.34 2.68
N GLU A 76 -0.21 -17.47 1.46
CA GLU A 76 -1.06 -17.48 0.25
C GLU A 76 -1.49 -18.90 -0.13
N PHE A 77 -0.80 -19.94 0.36
CA PHE A 77 -1.00 -21.32 -0.02
C PHE A 77 -1.08 -22.25 1.19
N PHE A 78 -1.77 -23.37 0.98
CA PHE A 78 -1.58 -24.57 1.78
C PHE A 78 -0.50 -25.44 1.11
N VAL A 79 0.64 -25.63 1.76
CA VAL A 79 1.72 -26.48 1.23
C VAL A 79 1.37 -27.94 1.50
N ALA A 80 0.92 -28.63 0.43
CA ALA A 80 0.37 -29.97 0.48
C ALA A 80 1.43 -31.07 0.55
N GLY A 81 1.07 -32.24 1.10
CA GLY A 81 1.79 -33.49 0.94
C GLY A 81 1.43 -34.16 -0.40
N ALA A 82 2.25 -35.16 -0.82
CA ALA A 82 2.08 -35.84 -2.11
C ALA A 82 0.76 -36.63 -2.25
N GLU A 83 0.13 -37.02 -1.13
CA GLU A 83 -1.13 -37.80 -1.12
C GLU A 83 -2.40 -36.93 -1.04
N GLU A 84 -2.23 -35.60 -1.01
CA GLU A 84 -3.35 -34.67 -0.90
C GLU A 84 -3.81 -34.17 -2.29
N LYS A 85 -5.02 -33.62 -2.36
CA LYS A 85 -5.46 -32.92 -3.56
C LYS A 85 -4.54 -31.71 -3.79
N ILE A 86 -3.95 -31.64 -4.99
CA ILE A 86 -2.98 -30.64 -5.39
C ILE A 86 -3.62 -29.77 -6.48
N ASP A 87 -3.53 -28.44 -6.31
CA ASP A 87 -3.96 -27.48 -7.33
C ASP A 87 -2.79 -27.03 -8.21
N TYR A 88 -1.57 -26.94 -7.64
CA TYR A 88 -0.35 -26.52 -8.31
C TYR A 88 0.86 -27.31 -7.84
N THR A 89 1.82 -27.50 -8.73
CA THR A 89 3.12 -28.10 -8.42
C THR A 89 4.25 -27.18 -8.84
N VAL A 90 5.19 -26.89 -7.92
CA VAL A 90 6.44 -26.21 -8.22
C VAL A 90 7.60 -27.17 -8.08
N GLU A 91 8.44 -27.26 -9.10
CA GLU A 91 9.63 -28.11 -9.15
C GLU A 91 10.77 -27.36 -9.84
N GLY A 92 12.00 -27.88 -9.80
CA GLY A 92 13.09 -27.20 -10.46
C GLY A 92 14.47 -27.79 -10.28
N SER A 93 15.47 -26.94 -10.40
CA SER A 93 16.88 -27.28 -10.17
C SER A 93 17.64 -26.14 -9.50
N SER A 94 18.70 -26.48 -8.74
CA SER A 94 19.63 -25.53 -8.17
C SER A 94 21.07 -25.98 -8.43
N ILE A 95 21.70 -25.32 -9.43
CA ILE A 95 23.00 -25.70 -9.99
C ILE A 95 23.86 -24.43 -10.20
N GLY A 96 25.07 -24.42 -9.63
CA GLY A 96 26.03 -23.35 -9.87
C GLY A 96 25.54 -21.94 -9.48
N GLY A 97 24.78 -21.84 -8.39
CA GLY A 97 24.19 -20.57 -7.93
C GLY A 97 22.95 -20.11 -8.68
N ARG A 98 22.54 -20.86 -9.72
CA ARG A 98 21.30 -20.57 -10.48
C ARG A 98 20.15 -21.48 -10.00
N VAL A 99 19.00 -20.89 -9.77
CA VAL A 99 17.74 -21.61 -9.51
C VAL A 99 16.88 -21.56 -10.75
N THR A 100 16.39 -22.71 -11.22
CA THR A 100 15.36 -22.78 -12.25
C THR A 100 14.10 -23.35 -11.61
N GLY A 101 13.01 -22.61 -11.67
CA GLY A 101 11.70 -23.02 -11.16
C GLY A 101 10.71 -23.22 -12.29
N ARG A 102 9.85 -24.22 -12.15
CA ARG A 102 8.75 -24.55 -13.05
C ARG A 102 7.48 -24.71 -12.25
N LEU A 103 6.42 -24.00 -12.65
CA LEU A 103 5.10 -24.08 -12.04
C LEU A 103 4.12 -24.77 -13.01
N ARG A 104 3.35 -25.73 -12.51
CA ARG A 104 2.28 -26.43 -13.24
C ARG A 104 0.96 -26.38 -12.48
N ASP A 105 -0.14 -26.39 -13.23
CA ASP A 105 -1.48 -26.57 -12.66
C ASP A 105 -1.81 -28.06 -12.37
N ALA A 106 -2.97 -28.31 -11.77
CA ALA A 106 -3.46 -29.66 -11.44
C ALA A 106 -3.60 -30.61 -12.66
N LYS A 107 -3.63 -30.07 -13.88
CA LYS A 107 -3.72 -30.84 -15.15
C LYS A 107 -2.35 -31.11 -15.76
N GLY A 108 -1.27 -30.66 -15.09
CA GLY A 108 0.10 -30.77 -15.58
C GLY A 108 0.50 -29.71 -16.61
N LYS A 109 -0.38 -28.75 -16.92
CA LYS A 109 -0.07 -27.63 -17.83
C LYS A 109 0.98 -26.74 -17.18
N GLU A 110 2.07 -26.47 -17.89
CA GLU A 110 3.08 -25.52 -17.46
C GLU A 110 2.54 -24.09 -17.52
N LEU A 111 2.64 -23.37 -16.37
CA LEU A 111 2.24 -21.97 -16.25
C LEU A 111 3.43 -21.05 -16.47
N PHE A 112 4.60 -21.43 -15.97
CA PHE A 112 5.88 -20.83 -16.32
C PHE A 112 7.06 -21.77 -16.05
N GLN A 113 8.19 -21.47 -16.73
CA GLN A 113 9.52 -21.92 -16.38
C GLN A 113 10.46 -20.72 -16.42
N ARG A 114 11.15 -20.43 -15.30
CA ARG A 114 12.02 -19.26 -15.15
C ARG A 114 13.32 -19.63 -14.44
N SER A 115 14.38 -18.88 -14.75
CA SER A 115 15.71 -19.04 -14.15
C SER A 115 16.14 -17.77 -13.47
N TYR A 116 16.65 -17.91 -12.26
CA TYR A 116 17.10 -16.83 -11.38
C TYR A 116 18.59 -17.01 -11.14
N ALA A 117 19.35 -15.93 -11.19
CA ALA A 117 20.81 -15.94 -11.12
C ALA A 117 21.36 -14.80 -10.25
N ALA A 118 20.64 -14.41 -9.19
CA ALA A 118 21.16 -13.53 -8.17
C ALA A 118 22.34 -14.19 -7.42
N PRO A 119 23.22 -13.42 -6.76
CA PRO A 119 24.41 -13.95 -6.08
C PRO A 119 24.11 -15.01 -5.02
N GLY A 120 22.95 -14.90 -4.34
CA GLY A 120 22.53 -15.80 -3.25
C GLY A 120 21.45 -16.80 -3.66
N LEU A 121 21.49 -18.00 -3.05
CA LEU A 121 20.42 -18.99 -3.20
C LEU A 121 19.09 -18.45 -2.67
N ASP A 122 19.11 -17.78 -1.52
CA ASP A 122 17.94 -17.24 -0.85
C ASP A 122 17.23 -16.18 -1.72
N GLU A 123 17.98 -15.26 -2.30
CA GLU A 123 17.44 -14.23 -3.21
C GLU A 123 16.75 -14.85 -4.44
N ASN A 124 17.36 -15.90 -5.01
CA ASN A 124 16.79 -16.62 -6.14
C ASN A 124 15.47 -17.32 -5.76
N LEU A 125 15.40 -17.88 -4.57
CA LEU A 125 14.18 -18.57 -4.07
C LEU A 125 13.08 -17.58 -3.68
N LYS A 126 13.43 -16.44 -3.10
CA LYS A 126 12.49 -15.34 -2.84
C LYS A 126 11.87 -14.84 -4.15
N ALA A 127 12.68 -14.64 -5.20
CA ALA A 127 12.18 -14.26 -6.53
C ALA A 127 11.27 -15.32 -7.15
N LEU A 128 11.63 -16.60 -7.05
CA LEU A 128 10.76 -17.71 -7.48
C LEU A 128 9.44 -17.73 -6.70
N THR A 129 9.49 -17.52 -5.40
CA THR A 129 8.30 -17.46 -4.53
C THR A 129 7.34 -16.35 -4.98
N ASP A 130 7.87 -15.16 -5.24
CA ASP A 130 7.06 -14.02 -5.69
C ASP A 130 6.43 -14.27 -7.06
N ASP A 131 7.15 -14.90 -8.00
CA ASP A 131 6.62 -15.30 -9.30
C ASP A 131 5.52 -16.38 -9.19
N VAL A 132 5.67 -17.33 -8.29
CA VAL A 132 4.64 -18.36 -7.99
C VAL A 132 3.39 -17.68 -7.44
N ILE A 133 3.54 -16.79 -6.44
CA ILE A 133 2.43 -16.04 -5.85
C ILE A 133 1.72 -15.23 -6.91
N TYR A 134 2.46 -14.44 -7.69
CA TYR A 134 1.88 -13.60 -8.73
C TYR A 134 1.11 -14.40 -9.80
N THR A 135 1.70 -15.50 -10.26
CA THR A 135 1.09 -16.34 -11.31
C THR A 135 -0.24 -16.96 -10.86
N ILE A 136 -0.34 -17.36 -9.60
CA ILE A 136 -1.54 -18.03 -9.07
C ILE A 136 -2.58 -17.02 -8.58
N THR A 137 -2.15 -15.93 -7.94
CA THR A 137 -3.07 -15.02 -7.25
C THR A 137 -3.37 -13.73 -8.03
N GLY A 138 -2.51 -13.37 -8.99
CA GLY A 138 -2.52 -12.07 -9.68
C GLY A 138 -2.02 -10.91 -8.80
N ARG A 139 -1.49 -11.17 -7.60
CA ARG A 139 -0.98 -10.18 -6.65
C ARG A 139 0.52 -10.33 -6.49
N PRO A 140 1.26 -9.23 -6.25
CA PRO A 140 2.69 -9.32 -5.97
C PRO A 140 2.97 -10.21 -4.76
N GLY A 141 4.03 -11.01 -4.82
CA GLY A 141 4.64 -11.60 -3.64
C GLY A 141 5.36 -10.54 -2.80
N LEU A 142 5.79 -10.90 -1.61
CA LEU A 142 6.48 -10.00 -0.68
C LEU A 142 7.85 -10.52 -0.26
N ALA A 143 8.28 -11.68 -0.76
CA ALA A 143 9.54 -12.29 -0.34
C ALA A 143 10.75 -11.45 -0.73
N THR A 144 10.70 -10.76 -1.88
CA THR A 144 11.74 -9.80 -2.33
C THR A 144 11.45 -8.37 -1.92
N SER A 145 10.29 -8.06 -1.34
CA SER A 145 9.93 -6.70 -1.00
C SER A 145 10.75 -6.16 0.16
N ARG A 146 10.90 -4.83 0.19
CA ARG A 146 11.67 -4.11 1.20
C ARG A 146 10.83 -3.00 1.82
N ILE A 147 11.30 -2.47 2.94
CA ILE A 147 10.67 -1.34 3.62
C ILE A 147 11.74 -0.28 3.82
N VAL A 148 11.51 0.93 3.28
CA VAL A 148 12.32 2.09 3.65
C VAL A 148 11.68 2.79 4.83
N PHE A 149 12.48 3.40 5.68
CA PHE A 149 12.02 4.13 6.85
C PHE A 149 13.06 5.18 7.26
N VAL A 150 12.63 6.14 8.04
CA VAL A 150 13.52 7.12 8.65
C VAL A 150 13.91 6.66 10.05
N SER A 151 15.17 6.82 10.42
CA SER A 151 15.66 6.60 11.79
C SER A 151 16.77 7.57 12.14
N ASP A 152 16.87 7.92 13.42
CA ASP A 152 17.96 8.72 14.00
C ASP A 152 19.11 7.87 14.56
N LYS A 153 19.17 6.58 14.22
CA LYS A 153 20.19 5.61 14.71
C LYS A 153 21.62 6.09 14.53
N SER A 154 21.92 6.82 13.46
CA SER A 154 23.25 7.39 13.18
C SER A 154 23.48 8.76 13.82
N GLY A 155 22.64 9.19 14.78
CA GLY A 155 22.70 10.49 15.44
C GLY A 155 21.93 11.59 14.72
N ARG A 156 21.42 11.35 13.52
CA ARG A 156 20.55 12.23 12.73
C ARG A 156 19.54 11.41 11.97
N ARG A 157 18.42 12.01 11.60
CA ARG A 157 17.42 11.35 10.76
C ARG A 157 18.02 11.04 9.40
N GLN A 158 18.04 9.77 9.05
CA GLN A 158 18.48 9.26 7.76
C GLN A 158 17.50 8.21 7.26
N ILE A 159 17.55 7.93 5.98
CA ILE A 159 16.73 6.88 5.37
C ILE A 159 17.51 5.56 5.45
N TYR A 160 16.82 4.54 5.88
CA TYR A 160 17.27 3.16 5.96
C TYR A 160 16.33 2.27 5.15
N VAL A 161 16.83 1.10 4.78
CA VAL A 161 16.04 0.03 4.15
C VAL A 161 16.25 -1.26 4.93
N CYS A 162 15.19 -2.07 5.05
CA CYS A 162 15.26 -3.45 5.52
C CYS A 162 14.42 -4.35 4.60
N ASP A 163 14.58 -5.68 4.73
CA ASP A 163 13.67 -6.62 4.09
C ASP A 163 12.29 -6.64 4.77
N ALA A 164 11.34 -7.36 4.19
CA ALA A 164 9.95 -7.45 4.70
C ALA A 164 9.86 -8.13 6.09
N GLU A 165 10.94 -8.77 6.56
CA GLU A 165 11.04 -9.45 7.85
C GLU A 165 11.76 -8.62 8.90
N GLY A 166 12.32 -7.47 8.53
CA GLY A 166 13.06 -6.57 9.39
C GLY A 166 14.55 -6.90 9.49
N GLY A 167 15.04 -7.80 8.63
CA GLY A 167 16.45 -8.12 8.45
C GLY A 167 17.17 -7.18 7.47
N GLU A 168 18.45 -7.46 7.20
CA GLU A 168 19.26 -6.77 6.18
C GLU A 168 19.16 -5.24 6.21
N VAL A 169 19.31 -4.66 7.42
CA VAL A 169 19.14 -3.21 7.56
C VAL A 169 20.35 -2.45 7.05
N HIS A 170 20.12 -1.57 6.06
CA HIS A 170 21.16 -0.72 5.46
C HIS A 170 20.77 0.76 5.52
N GLN A 171 21.78 1.64 5.75
CA GLN A 171 21.59 3.08 5.63
C GLN A 171 21.67 3.49 4.16
N VAL A 172 20.67 4.21 3.67
CA VAL A 172 20.53 4.64 2.28
C VAL A 172 21.07 6.05 2.08
N THR A 173 20.81 6.96 3.01
CA THR A 173 21.25 8.35 2.91
C THR A 173 22.29 8.70 3.97
N HIS A 174 23.22 9.59 3.60
CA HIS A 174 24.27 10.14 4.48
C HIS A 174 24.23 11.67 4.46
N ASP A 175 23.00 12.22 4.51
CA ASP A 175 22.81 13.66 4.43
C ASP A 175 23.32 14.35 5.71
N LYS A 176 24.16 15.36 5.53
CA LYS A 176 24.82 16.06 6.63
C LYS A 176 23.84 16.77 7.58
N HIS A 177 22.68 17.15 7.07
CA HIS A 177 21.64 17.86 7.84
C HIS A 177 20.37 17.04 8.07
N GLY A 178 20.33 15.80 7.57
CA GLY A 178 19.23 14.88 7.71
C GLY A 178 18.40 14.69 6.44
N ALA A 179 17.82 13.50 6.33
CA ALA A 179 16.95 13.08 5.24
C ALA A 179 15.67 12.46 5.83
N VAL A 180 14.50 12.88 5.33
CA VAL A 180 13.18 12.45 5.81
C VAL A 180 12.19 12.30 4.65
N SER A 181 11.00 11.83 4.94
CA SER A 181 9.85 11.71 4.01
C SER A 181 10.21 10.94 2.72
N PRO A 182 10.67 9.68 2.85
CA PRO A 182 10.99 8.88 1.68
C PRO A 182 9.74 8.52 0.87
N SER A 183 9.87 8.52 -0.45
CA SER A 183 8.92 8.00 -1.41
C SER A 183 9.67 7.18 -2.46
N LEU A 184 9.07 6.08 -2.90
CA LEU A 184 9.71 5.13 -3.81
C LEU A 184 9.11 5.21 -5.21
N SER A 185 9.95 5.09 -6.23
CA SER A 185 9.47 4.86 -7.59
C SER A 185 8.73 3.51 -7.69
N PRO A 186 7.78 3.35 -8.62
CA PRO A 186 7.00 2.12 -8.76
C PRO A 186 7.83 0.86 -9.01
N ASP A 187 9.00 1.02 -9.64
CA ASP A 187 9.97 -0.06 -9.89
C ASP A 187 10.99 -0.23 -8.74
N SER A 188 10.86 0.56 -7.68
CA SER A 188 11.73 0.57 -6.51
C SER A 188 13.21 0.86 -6.81
N SER A 189 13.52 1.42 -7.97
CA SER A 189 14.89 1.79 -8.35
C SER A 189 15.33 3.13 -7.77
N MET A 190 14.37 4.02 -7.44
CA MET A 190 14.65 5.37 -6.96
C MET A 190 13.93 5.68 -5.64
N VAL A 191 14.60 6.48 -4.81
CA VAL A 191 14.00 7.12 -3.62
C VAL A 191 13.99 8.63 -3.82
N ALA A 192 12.80 9.23 -3.70
CA ALA A 192 12.67 10.67 -3.50
C ALA A 192 12.63 10.94 -1.99
N PHE A 193 13.30 11.97 -1.52
CA PHE A 193 13.34 12.32 -0.11
C PHE A 193 13.54 13.82 0.11
N THR A 194 13.15 14.30 1.28
CA THR A 194 13.40 15.67 1.72
C THR A 194 14.76 15.75 2.40
N SER A 195 15.65 16.59 1.84
CA SER A 195 16.99 16.88 2.35
C SER A 195 17.05 18.30 2.92
N TYR A 196 17.76 18.48 4.02
CA TYR A 196 17.98 19.79 4.65
C TYR A 196 19.38 20.36 4.40
N ARG A 197 20.17 19.77 3.48
CA ARG A 197 21.58 20.19 3.25
C ARG A 197 21.74 21.63 2.75
N SER A 198 20.72 22.20 2.14
CA SER A 198 20.71 23.60 1.65
C SER A 198 20.32 24.62 2.73
N GLY A 199 20.05 24.21 3.98
CA GLY A 199 19.53 25.05 5.04
C GLY A 199 18.01 25.18 5.06
N PHE A 200 17.34 24.75 4.01
CA PHE A 200 15.87 24.63 3.89
C PHE A 200 15.52 23.30 3.20
N PRO A 201 14.30 22.79 3.39
CA PRO A 201 13.92 21.49 2.82
C PRO A 201 13.83 21.55 1.30
N ILE A 202 14.50 20.60 0.64
CA ILE A 202 14.45 20.36 -0.80
C ILE A 202 14.26 18.88 -1.10
N ILE A 203 13.56 18.56 -2.17
CA ILE A 203 13.39 17.18 -2.60
C ILE A 203 14.57 16.77 -3.48
N ARG A 204 15.13 15.61 -3.17
CA ARG A 204 16.17 14.95 -3.94
C ARG A 204 15.72 13.57 -4.39
N LEU A 205 16.24 13.15 -5.54
CA LEU A 205 16.11 11.79 -6.05
C LEU A 205 17.45 11.09 -5.90
N LEU A 206 17.43 9.86 -5.39
CA LEU A 206 18.57 8.96 -5.29
C LEU A 206 18.26 7.68 -6.05
N ASP A 207 19.10 7.32 -7.01
CA ASP A 207 19.09 6.01 -7.66
C ASP A 207 19.74 4.97 -6.72
N LEU A 208 19.00 3.95 -6.35
CA LEU A 208 19.45 2.93 -5.41
C LEU A 208 20.44 1.93 -6.01
N ASN A 209 20.51 1.83 -7.35
CA ASN A 209 21.39 0.89 -8.03
C ASN A 209 22.79 1.45 -8.24
N VAL A 210 22.88 2.75 -8.58
CA VAL A 210 24.16 3.39 -8.94
C VAL A 210 24.58 4.49 -7.96
N GLY A 211 23.72 4.85 -7.00
CA GLY A 211 24.02 5.88 -5.99
C GLY A 211 24.04 7.31 -6.54
N TRP A 212 23.48 7.53 -7.73
CA TRP A 212 23.40 8.86 -8.32
C TRP A 212 22.28 9.68 -7.67
N GLU A 213 22.55 10.98 -7.43
CA GLU A 213 21.62 11.86 -6.73
C GLU A 213 21.46 13.21 -7.43
N ARG A 214 20.19 13.70 -7.59
CA ARG A 214 19.88 15.05 -8.11
C ARG A 214 18.78 15.74 -7.31
N GLY A 215 18.66 17.07 -7.46
CA GLY A 215 17.47 17.83 -7.08
C GLY A 215 16.30 17.54 -8.03
N VAL A 216 15.07 17.69 -7.54
CA VAL A 216 13.86 17.56 -8.37
C VAL A 216 13.53 18.89 -9.05
N THR A 217 13.73 20.00 -8.34
CA THR A 217 13.48 21.36 -8.85
C THR A 217 14.64 22.26 -8.49
N ASP A 218 15.01 23.15 -9.41
CA ASP A 218 15.98 24.22 -9.19
C ASP A 218 15.32 25.55 -8.79
N THR A 219 14.02 25.52 -8.44
CA THR A 219 13.26 26.73 -8.07
C THR A 219 13.58 27.15 -6.64
N PRO A 220 13.72 28.47 -6.39
CA PRO A 220 13.84 29.00 -5.04
C PRO A 220 12.61 28.65 -4.19
N GLY A 221 12.83 28.30 -2.93
CA GLY A 221 11.76 27.97 -1.98
C GLY A 221 11.90 26.56 -1.41
N SER A 222 11.00 26.22 -0.49
CA SER A 222 10.99 24.91 0.15
C SER A 222 10.20 23.90 -0.67
N SER A 223 10.70 22.67 -0.75
CA SER A 223 9.95 21.53 -1.27
C SER A 223 10.14 20.33 -0.32
N PHE A 224 9.04 19.63 0.00
CA PHE A 224 9.08 18.51 0.95
C PHE A 224 7.90 17.57 0.76
N GLY A 225 8.00 16.37 1.35
CA GLY A 225 6.95 15.37 1.36
C GLY A 225 6.51 15.02 -0.05
N SER A 226 7.08 13.96 -0.62
CA SER A 226 6.87 13.61 -2.03
C SER A 226 6.19 12.26 -2.20
N ALA A 227 5.55 12.05 -3.35
CA ALA A 227 4.99 10.78 -3.80
C ALA A 227 5.14 10.63 -5.31
N PHE A 228 5.71 9.51 -5.76
CA PHE A 228 5.76 9.17 -7.19
C PHE A 228 4.36 8.83 -7.72
N SER A 229 4.11 9.23 -8.96
CA SER A 229 2.95 8.76 -9.72
C SER A 229 3.05 7.25 -9.99
N PRO A 230 1.92 6.55 -10.23
CA PRO A 230 1.93 5.09 -10.46
C PRO A 230 2.75 4.65 -11.67
N ASP A 231 2.95 5.51 -12.65
CA ASP A 231 3.77 5.28 -13.85
C ASP A 231 5.25 5.70 -13.66
N GLY A 232 5.58 6.33 -12.51
CA GLY A 232 6.92 6.78 -12.20
C GLY A 232 7.39 8.02 -12.97
N THR A 233 6.55 8.65 -13.79
CA THR A 233 6.94 9.79 -14.65
C THR A 233 6.81 11.13 -13.95
N HIS A 234 5.98 11.21 -12.90
CA HIS A 234 5.71 12.43 -12.15
C HIS A 234 5.98 12.26 -10.65
N LEU A 235 6.17 13.39 -9.98
CA LEU A 235 6.32 13.45 -8.53
C LEU A 235 5.38 14.52 -7.97
N ALA A 236 4.42 14.12 -7.14
CA ALA A 236 3.66 15.05 -6.32
C ALA A 236 4.49 15.49 -5.11
N ALA A 237 4.42 16.77 -4.75
CA ALA A 237 5.16 17.30 -3.60
C ALA A 237 4.52 18.58 -3.08
N VAL A 238 4.82 18.91 -1.83
CA VAL A 238 4.51 20.25 -1.28
C VAL A 238 5.60 21.21 -1.70
N MET A 239 5.24 22.34 -2.31
CA MET A 239 6.18 23.40 -2.71
C MET A 239 5.64 24.77 -2.32
N SER A 240 6.56 25.70 -1.94
CA SER A 240 6.21 27.03 -1.45
C SER A 240 6.78 28.18 -2.26
N PHE A 241 7.24 27.94 -3.49
CA PHE A 241 7.90 28.98 -4.31
C PHE A 241 6.93 30.05 -4.88
N ILE A 242 5.62 29.81 -4.86
CA ILE A 242 4.60 30.79 -5.27
C ILE A 242 3.96 31.54 -4.08
N GLY A 243 4.49 31.39 -2.87
CA GLY A 243 3.97 31.98 -1.64
C GLY A 243 3.51 30.94 -0.64
N ASN A 244 2.22 30.61 -0.58
CA ASN A 244 1.71 29.56 0.30
C ASN A 244 2.15 28.17 -0.17
N PRO A 245 2.38 27.23 0.76
CA PRO A 245 2.62 25.83 0.40
C PRO A 245 1.39 25.24 -0.32
N GLU A 246 1.62 24.57 -1.45
CA GLU A 246 0.60 23.87 -2.23
C GLU A 246 1.12 22.51 -2.73
N ILE A 247 0.22 21.65 -3.18
CA ILE A 247 0.59 20.42 -3.88
C ILE A 247 0.90 20.74 -5.34
N PHE A 248 2.11 20.41 -5.76
CA PHE A 248 2.58 20.47 -7.14
C PHE A 248 2.79 19.06 -7.68
N VAL A 249 2.61 18.92 -8.98
CA VAL A 249 2.99 17.74 -9.74
C VAL A 249 4.11 18.14 -10.69
N SER A 250 5.28 17.55 -10.48
CA SER A 250 6.48 17.77 -11.31
C SER A 250 6.63 16.63 -12.31
N ASP A 251 6.83 16.95 -13.59
CA ASP A 251 7.29 16.02 -14.61
C ASP A 251 8.80 15.80 -14.44
N LEU A 252 9.21 14.55 -14.23
CA LEU A 252 10.61 14.21 -13.93
C LEU A 252 11.52 14.24 -15.15
N SER A 253 10.97 14.28 -16.37
CA SER A 253 11.70 14.36 -17.62
C SER A 253 11.96 15.79 -18.05
N SER A 254 10.97 16.68 -17.94
CA SER A 254 11.05 18.08 -18.35
C SER A 254 11.44 19.06 -17.24
N ASN A 255 11.44 18.59 -15.98
CA ASN A 255 11.63 19.44 -14.78
C ASN A 255 10.58 20.56 -14.63
N THR A 256 9.42 20.44 -15.28
CA THR A 256 8.32 21.38 -15.11
C THR A 256 7.43 20.97 -13.94
N ALA A 257 6.82 21.92 -13.25
CA ALA A 257 5.93 21.67 -12.14
C ALA A 257 4.63 22.48 -12.30
N ALA A 258 3.49 21.82 -12.12
CA ALA A 258 2.17 22.43 -12.14
C ALA A 258 1.54 22.39 -10.73
N CYS A 259 0.97 23.52 -10.29
CA CYS A 259 0.19 23.58 -9.06
C CYS A 259 -1.16 22.89 -9.30
N VAL A 260 -1.51 21.92 -8.44
CA VAL A 260 -2.76 21.14 -8.56
C VAL A 260 -3.70 21.36 -7.38
N SER A 261 -3.26 22.02 -6.31
CA SER A 261 -4.13 22.44 -5.22
C SER A 261 -4.22 23.95 -5.13
N ASP A 262 -5.35 24.44 -4.62
CA ASP A 262 -5.57 25.84 -4.22
C ASP A 262 -6.26 25.73 -2.85
N SER A 263 -5.45 25.55 -1.82
CA SER A 263 -5.92 25.25 -0.48
C SER A 263 -5.52 26.33 0.52
N ILE A 264 -6.44 26.71 1.40
CA ILE A 264 -6.09 27.50 2.57
C ILE A 264 -5.51 26.55 3.61
N GLY A 265 -4.21 26.69 3.94
CA GLY A 265 -3.61 25.91 5.01
C GLY A 265 -2.21 25.39 4.71
N ALA A 266 -1.84 24.32 5.39
CA ALA A 266 -0.55 23.66 5.28
C ALA A 266 -0.74 22.22 4.77
N PRO A 267 -0.64 21.99 3.45
CA PRO A 267 -0.71 20.65 2.89
C PRO A 267 0.52 19.82 3.26
N SER A 268 0.33 18.50 3.38
CA SER A 268 1.40 17.55 3.66
C SER A 268 1.06 16.14 3.20
N SER A 269 2.07 15.28 3.11
CA SER A 269 1.95 13.83 2.90
C SER A 269 1.05 13.45 1.70
N PRO A 270 1.36 13.91 0.48
CA PRO A 270 0.61 13.48 -0.70
C PRO A 270 0.78 11.98 -0.96
N SER A 271 -0.26 11.34 -1.50
CA SER A 271 -0.24 9.95 -1.96
C SER A 271 -1.11 9.79 -3.20
N TRP A 272 -0.56 9.19 -4.26
CA TRP A 272 -1.27 8.93 -5.50
C TRP A 272 -2.20 7.72 -5.38
N ASN A 273 -3.40 7.86 -5.96
CA ASN A 273 -4.22 6.70 -6.28
C ASN A 273 -3.56 5.92 -7.44
N PRO A 274 -3.59 4.57 -7.44
CA PRO A 274 -3.11 3.76 -8.56
C PRO A 274 -3.74 4.06 -9.92
N ASP A 275 -4.87 4.79 -9.96
CA ASP A 275 -5.48 5.26 -11.20
C ASP A 275 -4.72 6.39 -11.91
N GLY A 276 -3.71 6.99 -11.24
CA GLY A 276 -2.93 8.11 -11.75
C GLY A 276 -3.70 9.43 -11.89
N LYS A 277 -4.92 9.53 -11.34
CA LYS A 277 -5.80 10.69 -11.52
C LYS A 277 -6.11 11.44 -10.22
N HIS A 278 -5.88 10.79 -9.08
CA HIS A 278 -6.21 11.37 -7.78
C HIS A 278 -5.00 11.37 -6.86
N ILE A 279 -4.87 12.43 -6.08
CA ILE A 279 -3.90 12.53 -4.99
C ILE A 279 -4.69 12.81 -3.72
N VAL A 280 -4.49 11.98 -2.67
CA VAL A 280 -4.93 12.31 -1.32
C VAL A 280 -3.79 12.97 -0.57
N PHE A 281 -4.09 13.96 0.26
CA PHE A 281 -3.13 14.63 1.12
C PHE A 281 -3.78 15.12 2.40
N SER A 282 -2.98 15.41 3.39
CA SER A 282 -3.42 16.07 4.63
C SER A 282 -3.28 17.58 4.47
N ASN A 283 -4.25 18.37 4.94
CA ASN A 283 -4.18 19.83 4.95
C ASN A 283 -4.72 20.39 6.27
N ASP A 284 -3.95 21.28 6.89
CA ASP A 284 -4.33 21.96 8.14
C ASP A 284 -4.63 23.44 7.87
N ASP A 285 -5.89 23.79 7.96
CA ASP A 285 -6.41 25.16 7.83
C ASP A 285 -6.43 25.93 9.16
N GLY A 286 -5.74 25.42 10.19
CA GLY A 286 -5.74 25.95 11.57
C GLY A 286 -6.79 25.29 12.47
N SER A 287 -7.68 24.45 11.94
CA SER A 287 -8.66 23.67 12.71
C SER A 287 -8.20 22.23 12.98
N GLY A 288 -6.92 21.94 12.72
CA GLY A 288 -6.28 20.62 12.71
C GLY A 288 -6.39 19.92 11.34
N PRO A 289 -5.42 19.06 11.02
CA PRO A 289 -5.29 18.46 9.69
C PRO A 289 -6.49 17.57 9.31
N LYS A 290 -6.93 17.68 8.07
CA LYS A 290 -7.99 16.90 7.44
C LYS A 290 -7.49 16.32 6.13
N LEU A 291 -8.18 15.29 5.62
CA LEU A 291 -7.84 14.71 4.33
C LEU A 291 -8.60 15.40 3.20
N TYR A 292 -7.85 15.74 2.17
CA TYR A 292 -8.35 16.29 0.92
C TYR A 292 -7.93 15.39 -0.23
N ILE A 293 -8.72 15.40 -1.29
CA ILE A 293 -8.41 14.71 -2.54
C ILE A 293 -8.45 15.74 -3.66
N VAL A 294 -7.44 15.73 -4.51
CA VAL A 294 -7.40 16.51 -5.74
C VAL A 294 -7.44 15.58 -6.95
N GLU A 295 -8.32 15.92 -7.90
CA GLU A 295 -8.31 15.34 -9.25
C GLU A 295 -7.23 16.05 -10.06
N VAL A 296 -6.22 15.32 -10.50
CA VAL A 296 -5.09 15.86 -11.26
C VAL A 296 -5.50 16.04 -12.72
N PRO A 297 -5.27 17.21 -13.32
CA PRO A 297 -5.54 17.45 -14.74
C PRO A 297 -4.86 16.40 -15.63
N GLN A 298 -5.61 15.83 -16.56
CA GLN A 298 -5.10 14.83 -17.50
C GLN A 298 -4.72 15.42 -18.86
N LYS A 299 -5.10 16.68 -19.10
CA LYS A 299 -4.78 17.42 -20.32
C LYS A 299 -4.43 18.86 -19.95
N GLU A 300 -3.60 19.47 -20.78
CA GLU A 300 -3.30 20.89 -20.67
C GLU A 300 -4.59 21.72 -20.78
N GLY A 301 -4.79 22.64 -19.83
CA GLY A 301 -5.98 23.49 -19.74
C GLY A 301 -7.14 22.93 -18.93
N ASP A 302 -7.09 21.67 -18.49
CA ASP A 302 -8.08 21.15 -17.53
C ASP A 302 -7.83 21.77 -16.15
N ALA A 303 -8.91 22.07 -15.42
CA ALA A 303 -8.81 22.52 -14.04
C ALA A 303 -8.70 21.34 -13.07
N SER A 304 -7.84 21.47 -12.06
CA SER A 304 -7.85 20.54 -10.92
C SER A 304 -9.13 20.71 -10.11
N ARG A 305 -9.60 19.63 -9.53
CA ARG A 305 -10.78 19.63 -8.66
C ARG A 305 -10.41 19.16 -7.27
N LEU A 306 -10.45 20.08 -6.31
CA LEU A 306 -10.12 19.85 -4.91
C LEU A 306 -11.39 19.65 -4.07
N PHE A 307 -11.43 18.63 -3.22
CA PHE A 307 -12.51 18.43 -2.26
C PHE A 307 -12.02 17.79 -0.96
N ARG A 308 -12.67 18.16 0.14
CA ARG A 308 -12.41 17.54 1.43
C ARG A 308 -13.04 16.15 1.49
N TRP A 309 -12.24 15.11 1.77
CA TRP A 309 -12.75 13.76 2.00
C TRP A 309 -13.09 13.55 3.48
N ARG A 310 -14.37 13.31 3.77
CA ARG A 310 -14.88 13.25 5.13
C ARG A 310 -14.59 11.90 5.78
N THR A 311 -13.76 11.87 6.81
CA THR A 311 -13.42 10.68 7.59
C THR A 311 -14.29 10.50 8.84
N GLY A 312 -14.93 11.56 9.32
CA GLY A 312 -15.62 11.58 10.62
C GLY A 312 -14.72 11.92 11.80
N TYR A 313 -13.41 12.16 11.56
CA TYR A 313 -12.45 12.58 12.57
C TYR A 313 -11.97 14.01 12.34
N HIS A 314 -11.61 14.69 13.46
CA HIS A 314 -11.15 16.08 13.42
C HIS A 314 -9.64 16.21 13.13
N PHE A 315 -8.89 15.12 13.27
CA PHE A 315 -7.45 15.12 13.08
C PHE A 315 -7.03 13.91 12.28
N CYS A 316 -6.57 14.12 11.04
CA CYS A 316 -6.19 13.06 10.11
C CYS A 316 -4.91 13.45 9.36
N THR A 317 -3.87 12.60 9.43
CA THR A 317 -2.58 12.80 8.77
C THR A 317 -2.11 11.54 8.05
N ASP A 318 -1.02 11.66 7.31
CA ASP A 318 -0.28 10.56 6.68
C ASP A 318 -1.16 9.62 5.86
N PRO A 319 -1.98 10.13 4.94
CA PRO A 319 -2.80 9.27 4.11
C PRO A 319 -1.97 8.48 3.11
N GLU A 320 -2.35 7.22 2.86
CA GLU A 320 -1.79 6.41 1.80
C GLU A 320 -2.89 5.58 1.12
N TRP A 321 -2.95 5.64 -0.22
CA TRP A 321 -3.85 4.83 -1.02
C TRP A 321 -3.45 3.35 -0.98
N SER A 322 -4.44 2.46 -0.87
CA SER A 322 -4.22 1.03 -1.05
C SER A 322 -3.79 0.71 -2.49
N PRO A 323 -3.02 -0.38 -2.71
CA PRO A 323 -2.54 -0.76 -4.04
C PRO A 323 -3.64 -1.02 -5.08
N ASP A 324 -4.86 -1.32 -4.63
CA ASP A 324 -6.05 -1.51 -5.47
C ASP A 324 -6.87 -0.23 -5.68
N GLY A 325 -6.48 0.88 -5.04
CA GLY A 325 -7.18 2.16 -5.12
C GLY A 325 -8.55 2.19 -4.42
N GLN A 326 -8.91 1.16 -3.65
CA GLN A 326 -10.24 1.03 -3.07
C GLN A 326 -10.33 1.57 -1.64
N SER A 327 -9.20 1.86 -1.00
CA SER A 327 -9.15 2.30 0.39
C SER A 327 -8.00 3.28 0.63
N ILE A 328 -8.11 4.05 1.70
CA ILE A 328 -7.04 4.92 2.19
C ILE A 328 -6.75 4.53 3.63
N ALA A 329 -5.48 4.28 3.93
CA ALA A 329 -4.96 4.18 5.30
C ALA A 329 -4.49 5.56 5.75
N PHE A 330 -4.67 5.90 7.01
CA PHE A 330 -4.29 7.20 7.56
C PHE A 330 -4.16 7.15 9.07
N THR A 331 -3.47 8.14 9.63
CA THR A 331 -3.35 8.37 11.06
C THR A 331 -4.49 9.29 11.53
N ILE A 332 -5.17 8.94 12.62
CA ILE A 332 -6.15 9.78 13.29
C ILE A 332 -5.73 10.05 14.73
N ARG A 333 -6.31 11.09 15.35
CA ARG A 333 -6.25 11.29 16.78
C ARG A 333 -7.59 10.94 17.42
N LYS A 334 -7.60 9.91 18.29
CA LYS A 334 -8.79 9.41 18.96
C LYS A 334 -8.53 9.30 20.46
N GLY A 335 -9.32 9.99 21.27
CA GLY A 335 -9.13 10.01 22.74
C GLY A 335 -7.77 10.55 23.20
N GLY A 336 -7.14 11.43 22.42
CA GLY A 336 -5.80 11.93 22.68
C GLY A 336 -4.66 11.09 22.11
N GLU A 337 -4.91 9.85 21.71
CA GLU A 337 -3.93 8.89 21.20
C GLU A 337 -3.92 8.84 19.67
N TRP A 338 -2.72 8.64 19.11
CA TRP A 338 -2.54 8.37 17.69
C TRP A 338 -3.03 6.97 17.36
N THR A 339 -3.65 6.81 16.20
CA THR A 339 -4.35 5.59 15.83
C THR A 339 -4.30 5.42 14.31
N VAL A 340 -3.86 4.27 13.83
CA VAL A 340 -3.93 3.91 12.41
C VAL A 340 -5.30 3.39 12.06
N ALA A 341 -5.88 3.94 11.02
CA ALA A 341 -7.21 3.61 10.51
C ALA A 341 -7.21 3.41 8.99
N ILE A 342 -8.20 2.69 8.49
CA ILE A 342 -8.51 2.51 7.07
C ILE A 342 -9.95 2.90 6.82
N LYS A 343 -10.21 3.52 5.69
CA LYS A 343 -11.58 3.79 5.22
C LYS A 343 -11.68 3.51 3.72
N PRO A 344 -12.73 2.75 3.27
CA PRO A 344 -13.00 2.57 1.85
C PRO A 344 -13.29 3.89 1.13
N TYR A 345 -12.85 4.00 -0.12
CA TYR A 345 -13.11 5.11 -1.01
C TYR A 345 -14.17 4.72 -2.07
N PRO A 346 -15.04 5.62 -2.49
CA PRO A 346 -15.21 7.00 -1.98
C PRO A 346 -15.96 7.05 -0.64
N ASN A 347 -16.70 6.02 -0.29
CA ASN A 347 -17.56 5.95 0.89
C ASN A 347 -17.37 4.63 1.66
N GLY A 348 -17.60 4.67 2.96
CA GLY A 348 -17.50 3.51 3.84
C GLY A 348 -17.24 3.91 5.28
N SER A 349 -17.29 2.93 6.19
CA SER A 349 -16.99 3.14 7.60
C SER A 349 -15.50 3.05 7.88
N VAL A 350 -15.01 3.87 8.80
CA VAL A 350 -13.62 3.80 9.27
C VAL A 350 -13.43 2.54 10.11
N ARG A 351 -12.40 1.75 9.77
CA ARG A 351 -11.92 0.60 10.53
C ARG A 351 -10.61 0.97 11.23
N ILE A 352 -10.53 0.77 12.52
CA ILE A 352 -9.30 0.90 13.29
C ILE A 352 -8.42 -0.31 13.02
N VAL A 353 -7.16 -0.07 12.65
CA VAL A 353 -6.14 -1.10 12.48
C VAL A 353 -5.35 -1.27 13.77
N GLN A 354 -4.80 -0.17 14.30
CA GLN A 354 -4.02 -0.18 15.53
C GLN A 354 -4.20 1.15 16.26
N ALA A 355 -4.50 1.06 17.55
CA ALA A 355 -4.60 2.20 18.46
C ALA A 355 -3.33 2.39 19.32
N SER A 356 -3.34 3.42 20.20
CA SER A 356 -2.32 3.67 21.23
C SER A 356 -0.93 3.99 20.70
N GLY A 357 -0.83 5.09 19.97
CA GLY A 357 0.44 5.65 19.51
C GLY A 357 0.90 5.19 18.15
N ALA A 358 0.04 4.49 17.38
CA ALA A 358 0.34 4.04 16.01
C ALA A 358 0.18 5.16 14.99
N GLN A 359 1.19 5.35 14.12
CA GLN A 359 1.27 6.44 13.13
C GLN A 359 1.95 5.96 11.83
N HIS A 360 1.88 6.78 10.78
CA HIS A 360 2.55 6.61 9.50
C HIS A 360 2.26 5.23 8.87
N PRO A 361 0.99 4.92 8.56
CA PRO A 361 0.67 3.67 7.90
C PRO A 361 1.27 3.60 6.50
N SER A 362 1.71 2.41 6.07
CA SER A 362 2.07 2.13 4.68
C SER A 362 1.60 0.74 4.27
N TRP A 363 0.98 0.66 3.09
CA TRP A 363 0.45 -0.57 2.54
C TRP A 363 1.54 -1.46 1.94
N SER A 364 1.45 -2.77 2.18
CA SER A 364 2.21 -3.74 1.39
C SER A 364 1.73 -3.76 -0.07
N PRO A 365 2.58 -4.10 -1.03
CA PRO A 365 2.23 -4.14 -2.46
C PRO A 365 1.04 -5.05 -2.80
N ASN A 366 0.81 -6.12 -2.03
CA ASN A 366 -0.34 -7.02 -2.19
C ASN A 366 -1.61 -6.57 -1.46
N GLY A 367 -1.57 -5.49 -0.68
CA GLY A 367 -2.71 -4.95 0.06
C GLY A 367 -3.13 -5.77 1.29
N HIS A 368 -2.38 -6.80 1.70
CA HIS A 368 -2.74 -7.65 2.83
C HIS A 368 -2.17 -7.20 4.16
N PHE A 369 -1.11 -6.37 4.13
CA PHE A 369 -0.44 -5.91 5.34
C PHE A 369 -0.36 -4.38 5.37
N ILE A 370 -0.25 -3.85 6.57
CA ILE A 370 0.11 -2.47 6.82
C ILE A 370 1.31 -2.43 7.75
N THR A 371 2.36 -1.70 7.34
CA THR A 371 3.40 -1.26 8.27
C THR A 371 2.97 0.04 8.93
N TYR A 372 3.40 0.24 10.15
CA TYR A 372 3.24 1.50 10.89
C TYR A 372 4.31 1.61 11.97
N VAL A 373 4.45 2.80 12.51
CA VAL A 373 5.32 3.05 13.65
C VAL A 373 4.49 3.17 14.92
N GLN A 374 4.95 2.54 16.00
CA GLN A 374 4.38 2.68 17.33
C GLN A 374 5.51 2.85 18.34
N HIS A 375 5.51 3.98 19.08
CA HIS A 375 6.54 4.34 20.06
C HIS A 375 7.98 4.31 19.49
N GLY A 376 8.15 4.69 18.22
CA GLY A 376 9.45 4.69 17.55
C GLY A 376 9.95 3.33 17.08
N GLU A 377 9.12 2.29 17.13
CA GLU A 377 9.41 0.95 16.63
C GLU A 377 8.56 0.65 15.38
N LEU A 378 9.09 -0.18 14.48
CA LEU A 378 8.42 -0.60 13.24
C LEU A 378 7.63 -1.88 13.45
N PHE A 379 6.37 -1.85 13.03
CA PHE A 379 5.44 -3.00 13.09
C PHE A 379 4.84 -3.32 11.73
N VAL A 380 4.44 -4.58 11.56
CA VAL A 380 3.59 -5.07 10.47
C VAL A 380 2.32 -5.68 11.05
N HIS A 381 1.19 -5.35 10.45
CA HIS A 381 -0.14 -5.85 10.79
C HIS A 381 -0.73 -6.59 9.59
N ASP A 382 -1.11 -7.85 9.76
CA ASP A 382 -1.83 -8.64 8.78
C ASP A 382 -3.33 -8.31 8.87
N LEU A 383 -3.88 -7.70 7.84
CA LEU A 383 -5.28 -7.24 7.80
C LEU A 383 -6.30 -8.37 7.71
N ARG A 384 -5.87 -9.58 7.31
CA ARG A 384 -6.72 -10.78 7.19
C ARG A 384 -6.87 -11.50 8.52
N SER A 385 -5.75 -11.71 9.22
CA SER A 385 -5.75 -12.42 10.51
C SER A 385 -5.89 -11.50 11.72
N GLY A 386 -5.62 -10.19 11.56
CA GLY A 386 -5.55 -9.24 12.68
C GLY A 386 -4.26 -9.37 13.50
N ASN A 387 -3.34 -10.26 13.13
CA ASN A 387 -2.09 -10.45 13.84
C ASN A 387 -1.11 -9.32 13.51
N ARG A 388 -0.31 -8.95 14.52
CA ARG A 388 0.77 -7.98 14.35
C ARG A 388 2.08 -8.56 14.84
N ARG A 389 3.17 -8.11 14.24
CA ARG A 389 4.52 -8.41 14.73
C ARG A 389 5.39 -7.15 14.68
N SER A 390 6.34 -7.05 15.60
CA SER A 390 7.40 -6.04 15.53
C SER A 390 8.42 -6.49 14.49
N LEU A 391 8.83 -5.57 13.60
CA LEU A 391 9.91 -5.79 12.65
C LEU A 391 11.25 -5.33 13.21
N LEU A 392 11.28 -4.09 13.72
CA LEU A 392 12.51 -3.48 14.24
C LEU A 392 12.25 -2.82 15.59
N ARG A 393 13.09 -3.17 16.56
CA ARG A 393 13.14 -2.58 17.91
C ARG A 393 14.54 -2.07 18.22
N GLY A 394 14.60 -0.95 18.98
CA GLY A 394 15.88 -0.42 19.42
C GLY A 394 16.79 0.11 18.30
N PHE A 395 16.20 0.42 17.14
CA PHE A 395 16.92 0.95 15.98
C PHE A 395 16.79 2.48 15.88
N GLY A 396 17.03 3.20 16.98
CA GLY A 396 16.74 4.63 17.10
C GLY A 396 15.24 4.91 17.10
N HIS A 397 14.85 6.16 16.87
CA HIS A 397 13.45 6.54 16.70
C HIS A 397 13.04 6.41 15.24
N ILE A 398 12.24 5.40 14.94
CA ILE A 398 11.76 5.10 13.58
C ILE A 398 10.52 5.93 13.27
N THR A 399 10.44 6.47 12.04
CA THR A 399 9.27 7.18 11.49
C THR A 399 9.13 6.89 9.99
N GLU A 400 7.97 7.22 9.42
CA GLU A 400 7.72 7.31 7.98
C GLU A 400 8.11 6.05 7.18
N PRO A 401 7.66 4.85 7.58
CA PRO A 401 7.93 3.66 6.80
C PRO A 401 7.19 3.73 5.44
N ARG A 402 7.81 3.18 4.40
CA ARG A 402 7.20 2.99 3.09
C ARG A 402 7.56 1.61 2.56
N TRP A 403 6.57 0.86 2.17
CA TRP A 403 6.78 -0.46 1.59
C TRP A 403 7.22 -0.33 0.12
N MET A 404 8.31 -1.02 -0.25
CA MET A 404 8.80 -1.15 -1.62
C MET A 404 8.01 -2.23 -2.37
N ARG A 405 7.81 -2.01 -3.65
CA ARG A 405 7.19 -2.99 -4.55
C ARG A 405 8.21 -3.95 -5.11
#